data_083ca423434e1140be96b651ea9144c3
#
_entry.id   083ca423434e1140be96b651ea9144c3
#
_cell.length_a   1.000
_cell.length_b   1.000
_cell.length_c   1.000
_cell.angle_alpha   90.00
_cell.angle_beta   90.00
_cell.angle_gamma   90.00
#
_symmetry.space_group_name_H-M   'P 1'
#
loop_
_entity.id
_entity.type
_entity.pdbx_description
1 polymer ?
#
loop_
_entity_poly.entity_id
_entity_poly.type
_entity_poly.pdbx_seq_one_letter_code
_entity_poly.pdbx_strand_id
1 'polypeptide(L)'
;SKPGEMEKLERIIRPTIGVITYIGHEHDENFDSLDQKREEKMKLFAHTDIVIEDATHQNVRTCAAVMRALGYDEEIITERILHQTHETVMEVNLTALVDNVRYFRNLLKPKTKLTCMVKAFAYGAGSVEVSKALQQSGLVDYLAVAVADEGVELRRAGITLPIIIMDPEVAAMDIILENNLEPNVYSHQSLKTVIAAAEAKGLENYPIHIKIDSGMHRLGFYQEDMPWLIARLKAHKAVRVQSVFSHLAGSDEAQFDAFTKEQIHYFDACAETLKKGLNTPILKHICNSAGIERFTKYQFDMCRLGIGMYGFSFNGAQLRNVCTLKTTILSVKTVKAGETIGYGRHT
;
A
#
# COMPACT_ATOMS: atom_id res chain seq x y z
N SER A 1 -25.04 -8.52 -7.74
CA SER A 1 -25.88 -9.17 -8.76
C SER A 1 -26.14 -10.62 -8.40
N LYS A 2 -27.24 -11.18 -8.90
CA LYS A 2 -27.60 -12.60 -8.75
C LYS A 2 -27.60 -13.26 -10.13
N PRO A 3 -27.44 -14.59 -10.23
CA PRO A 3 -27.59 -15.31 -11.49
C PRO A 3 -28.92 -14.99 -12.19
N GLY A 4 -28.89 -14.71 -13.49
CA GLY A 4 -30.05 -14.37 -14.33
C GLY A 4 -30.46 -12.88 -14.29
N GLU A 5 -29.81 -12.01 -13.51
CA GLU A 5 -30.13 -10.58 -13.52
C GLU A 5 -29.54 -9.86 -14.75
N MET A 6 -28.35 -10.25 -15.19
CA MET A 6 -27.68 -9.59 -16.30
C MET A 6 -28.40 -9.81 -17.65
N GLU A 7 -28.95 -10.99 -17.86
CA GLU A 7 -29.77 -11.27 -19.04
C GLU A 7 -31.06 -10.44 -19.10
N LYS A 8 -31.67 -10.17 -17.93
CA LYS A 8 -32.85 -9.29 -17.85
C LYS A 8 -32.48 -7.84 -18.13
N LEU A 9 -31.33 -7.38 -17.60
CA LEU A 9 -30.81 -6.03 -17.84
C LEU A 9 -30.42 -5.82 -19.30
N GLU A 10 -29.81 -6.81 -19.93
CA GLU A 10 -29.44 -6.77 -21.36
C GLU A 10 -30.66 -6.45 -22.25
N ARG A 11 -31.78 -7.15 -22.02
CA ARG A 11 -33.04 -6.93 -22.77
C ARG A 11 -33.61 -5.52 -22.62
N ILE A 12 -33.29 -4.85 -21.51
CA ILE A 12 -33.78 -3.48 -21.22
C ILE A 12 -32.79 -2.45 -21.82
N ILE A 13 -31.49 -2.63 -21.56
CA ILE A 13 -30.46 -1.64 -21.87
C ILE A 13 -30.02 -1.74 -23.32
N ARG A 14 -29.87 -2.97 -23.88
CA ARG A 14 -29.35 -3.24 -25.22
C ARG A 14 -28.09 -2.45 -25.53
N PRO A 15 -27.00 -2.69 -24.77
CA PRO A 15 -25.80 -1.90 -24.90
C PRO A 15 -25.15 -2.12 -26.27
N THR A 16 -24.64 -1.05 -26.89
CA THR A 16 -23.88 -1.12 -28.17
C THR A 16 -22.37 -1.30 -27.89
N ILE A 17 -21.91 -0.82 -26.74
CA ILE A 17 -20.53 -1.02 -26.27
C ILE A 17 -20.60 -1.50 -24.83
N GLY A 18 -19.92 -2.61 -24.55
CA GLY A 18 -19.74 -3.15 -23.20
C GLY A 18 -18.36 -2.82 -22.65
N VAL A 19 -18.28 -2.40 -21.40
CA VAL A 19 -17.00 -2.15 -20.73
C VAL A 19 -16.97 -2.90 -19.41
N ILE A 20 -15.99 -3.78 -19.24
CA ILE A 20 -15.68 -4.44 -17.98
C ILE A 20 -14.34 -3.94 -17.49
N THR A 21 -14.34 -3.24 -16.37
CA THR A 21 -13.12 -2.69 -15.76
C THR A 21 -12.51 -3.67 -14.77
N TYR A 22 -13.33 -4.24 -13.90
CA TYR A 22 -12.89 -5.19 -12.86
C TYR A 22 -14.06 -6.00 -12.32
N ILE A 23 -13.81 -7.27 -12.00
CA ILE A 23 -14.75 -8.13 -11.30
C ILE A 23 -14.13 -8.50 -9.94
N GLY A 24 -14.49 -7.73 -8.91
CA GLY A 24 -14.03 -7.95 -7.53
C GLY A 24 -14.85 -8.97 -6.77
N HIS A 25 -14.53 -9.12 -5.48
CA HIS A 25 -15.17 -10.07 -4.56
C HIS A 25 -16.56 -9.63 -4.04
N GLU A 26 -17.04 -8.45 -4.45
CA GLU A 26 -18.35 -7.96 -4.05
C GLU A 26 -19.47 -8.90 -4.54
N HIS A 27 -20.35 -9.31 -3.63
CA HIS A 27 -21.46 -10.26 -3.88
C HIS A 27 -21.03 -11.69 -4.24
N ASP A 28 -19.86 -12.15 -3.76
CA ASP A 28 -19.39 -13.53 -3.95
C ASP A 28 -20.35 -14.57 -3.35
N GLU A 29 -21.13 -14.17 -2.34
CA GLU A 29 -22.16 -15.02 -1.72
C GLU A 29 -23.25 -15.55 -2.70
N ASN A 30 -23.32 -14.98 -3.92
CA ASN A 30 -24.29 -15.38 -4.94
C ASN A 30 -23.69 -16.24 -6.07
N PHE A 31 -22.37 -16.56 -6.00
CA PHE A 31 -21.64 -17.25 -7.06
C PHE A 31 -20.68 -18.29 -6.49
N ASP A 32 -20.56 -19.43 -7.16
CA ASP A 32 -19.67 -20.51 -6.74
C ASP A 32 -18.19 -20.24 -7.10
N SER A 33 -17.95 -19.35 -8.07
CA SER A 33 -16.60 -18.96 -8.51
C SER A 33 -16.57 -17.58 -9.18
N LEU A 34 -15.38 -16.98 -9.29
CA LEU A 34 -15.17 -15.76 -10.07
C LEU A 34 -15.49 -15.95 -11.56
N ASP A 35 -15.22 -17.13 -12.10
CA ASP A 35 -15.54 -17.45 -13.50
C ASP A 35 -17.05 -17.47 -13.73
N GLN A 36 -17.81 -18.10 -12.85
CA GLN A 36 -19.29 -18.09 -12.91
C GLN A 36 -19.83 -16.65 -12.80
N LYS A 37 -19.24 -15.84 -11.92
CA LYS A 37 -19.60 -14.44 -11.75
C LYS A 37 -19.28 -13.62 -13.00
N ARG A 38 -18.13 -13.88 -13.63
CA ARG A 38 -17.73 -13.25 -14.90
C ARG A 38 -18.66 -13.63 -16.03
N GLU A 39 -18.97 -14.92 -16.18
CA GLU A 39 -19.93 -15.41 -17.18
C GLU A 39 -21.30 -14.76 -17.04
N GLU A 40 -21.79 -14.63 -15.81
CA GLU A 40 -23.07 -13.95 -15.54
C GLU A 40 -23.01 -12.47 -15.97
N LYS A 41 -21.94 -11.77 -15.62
CA LYS A 41 -21.76 -10.36 -16.01
C LYS A 41 -21.63 -10.19 -17.53
N MET A 42 -21.00 -11.14 -18.21
CA MET A 42 -20.86 -11.13 -19.68
C MET A 42 -22.20 -11.26 -20.38
N LYS A 43 -23.23 -11.86 -19.77
CA LYS A 43 -24.59 -11.94 -20.38
C LYS A 43 -25.20 -10.56 -20.64
N LEU A 44 -24.80 -9.51 -19.91
CA LEU A 44 -25.22 -8.14 -20.19
C LEU A 44 -24.77 -7.67 -21.59
N PHE A 45 -23.72 -8.28 -22.15
CA PHE A 45 -23.09 -7.90 -23.40
C PHE A 45 -23.30 -8.94 -24.50
N ALA A 46 -24.29 -9.85 -24.34
CA ALA A 46 -24.50 -10.97 -25.27
C ALA A 46 -24.78 -10.53 -26.73
N HIS A 47 -25.31 -9.34 -26.92
CA HIS A 47 -25.64 -8.78 -28.25
C HIS A 47 -24.91 -7.45 -28.50
N THR A 48 -23.78 -7.26 -27.86
CA THR A 48 -22.97 -6.04 -27.95
C THR A 48 -21.90 -6.24 -29.01
N ASP A 49 -21.75 -5.28 -29.94
CA ASP A 49 -20.79 -5.36 -31.06
C ASP A 49 -19.34 -5.26 -30.57
N ILE A 50 -19.11 -4.52 -29.51
CA ILE A 50 -17.78 -4.25 -28.97
C ILE A 50 -17.80 -4.44 -27.43
N VAL A 51 -16.94 -5.34 -26.93
CA VAL A 51 -16.70 -5.52 -25.50
C VAL A 51 -15.24 -5.16 -25.19
N ILE A 52 -15.05 -4.22 -24.28
CA ILE A 52 -13.74 -3.77 -23.79
C ILE A 52 -13.54 -4.35 -22.41
N GLU A 53 -12.53 -5.20 -22.25
CA GLU A 53 -12.10 -5.74 -20.97
C GLU A 53 -10.79 -5.05 -20.55
N ASP A 54 -10.81 -4.31 -19.44
CA ASP A 54 -9.61 -3.69 -18.86
C ASP A 54 -9.40 -4.23 -17.44
N ALA A 55 -8.44 -5.11 -17.32
CA ALA A 55 -8.06 -5.72 -16.03
C ALA A 55 -7.15 -4.80 -15.18
N THR A 56 -6.78 -3.60 -15.67
CA THR A 56 -5.68 -2.83 -15.08
C THR A 56 -6.12 -1.66 -14.19
N HIS A 57 -7.39 -1.47 -13.89
CA HIS A 57 -7.92 -0.35 -13.09
C HIS A 57 -7.53 1.07 -13.58
N GLN A 58 -7.04 1.20 -14.80
CA GLN A 58 -6.62 2.50 -15.31
C GLN A 58 -7.76 3.14 -16.13
N ASN A 59 -8.61 3.92 -15.47
CA ASN A 59 -9.74 4.64 -16.10
C ASN A 59 -9.34 5.37 -17.39
N VAL A 60 -8.12 5.91 -17.46
CA VAL A 60 -7.59 6.59 -18.64
C VAL A 60 -7.47 5.65 -19.84
N ARG A 61 -6.97 4.41 -19.65
CA ARG A 61 -6.86 3.41 -20.73
C ARG A 61 -8.23 2.93 -21.16
N THR A 62 -9.12 2.69 -20.22
CA THR A 62 -10.51 2.33 -20.50
C THR A 62 -11.22 3.42 -21.32
N CYS A 63 -11.09 4.69 -20.92
CA CYS A 63 -11.62 5.83 -21.67
C CYS A 63 -11.03 5.91 -23.08
N ALA A 64 -9.72 5.73 -23.23
CA ALA A 64 -9.07 5.71 -24.56
C ALA A 64 -9.60 4.56 -25.44
N ALA A 65 -9.78 3.37 -24.86
CA ALA A 65 -10.33 2.22 -25.59
C ALA A 65 -11.77 2.45 -26.02
N VAL A 66 -12.61 3.04 -25.16
CA VAL A 66 -13.99 3.43 -25.52
C VAL A 66 -13.99 4.48 -26.64
N MET A 67 -13.14 5.50 -26.57
CA MET A 67 -13.06 6.53 -27.60
C MET A 67 -12.61 5.96 -28.95
N ARG A 68 -11.64 5.03 -28.97
CA ARG A 68 -11.23 4.30 -30.18
C ARG A 68 -12.40 3.51 -30.77
N ALA A 69 -13.13 2.80 -29.92
CA ALA A 69 -14.30 2.03 -30.32
C ALA A 69 -15.42 2.91 -30.91
N LEU A 70 -15.52 4.16 -30.47
CA LEU A 70 -16.43 5.17 -31.00
C LEU A 70 -15.90 5.86 -32.29
N GLY A 71 -14.70 5.48 -32.76
CA GLY A 71 -14.12 6.01 -34.00
C GLY A 71 -13.43 7.36 -33.86
N TYR A 72 -13.03 7.78 -32.67
CA TYR A 72 -12.23 8.99 -32.49
C TYR A 72 -10.77 8.77 -32.91
N ASP A 73 -10.18 9.76 -33.56
CA ASP A 73 -8.77 9.73 -33.95
C ASP A 73 -7.83 9.73 -32.75
N GLU A 74 -6.65 9.09 -32.88
CA GLU A 74 -5.64 9.01 -31.82
C GLU A 74 -5.16 10.40 -31.33
N GLU A 75 -5.12 11.40 -32.22
CA GLU A 75 -4.77 12.77 -31.87
C GLU A 75 -5.81 13.38 -30.92
N ILE A 76 -7.10 13.19 -31.20
CA ILE A 76 -8.22 13.64 -30.36
C ILE A 76 -8.21 12.87 -29.03
N ILE A 77 -7.97 11.55 -29.06
CA ILE A 77 -7.89 10.73 -27.87
C ILE A 77 -6.75 11.20 -26.99
N THR A 78 -5.57 11.42 -27.57
CA THR A 78 -4.38 11.91 -26.88
C THR A 78 -4.60 13.30 -26.27
N GLU A 79 -5.13 14.23 -27.04
CA GLU A 79 -5.44 15.59 -26.59
C GLU A 79 -6.46 15.58 -25.45
N ARG A 80 -7.56 14.84 -25.61
CA ARG A 80 -8.67 14.78 -24.64
C ARG A 80 -8.35 14.01 -23.38
N ILE A 81 -7.49 13.00 -23.46
CA ILE A 81 -7.15 12.11 -22.35
C ILE A 81 -5.84 12.51 -21.66
N LEU A 82 -4.80 12.90 -22.42
CA LEU A 82 -3.51 13.29 -21.88
C LEU A 82 -3.41 14.77 -21.51
N HIS A 83 -4.18 15.63 -22.19
CA HIS A 83 -4.30 17.06 -21.87
C HIS A 83 -5.65 17.36 -21.20
N GLN A 84 -6.15 16.47 -20.36
CA GLN A 84 -7.34 16.74 -19.58
C GLN A 84 -7.10 17.97 -18.71
N THR A 85 -7.66 19.11 -19.10
CA THR A 85 -7.89 20.21 -18.19
C THR A 85 -9.02 19.81 -17.25
N HIS A 86 -8.69 19.02 -16.25
CA HIS A 86 -9.64 18.71 -15.19
C HIS A 86 -9.90 19.99 -14.39
N GLU A 87 -11.15 20.27 -14.11
CA GLU A 87 -11.53 21.38 -13.24
C GLU A 87 -11.04 21.17 -11.80
N THR A 88 -10.85 19.90 -11.43
CA THR A 88 -10.26 19.52 -10.14
C THR A 88 -9.07 18.61 -10.39
N VAL A 89 -7.89 19.03 -9.95
CA VAL A 89 -6.63 18.32 -10.11
C VAL A 89 -5.86 18.26 -8.79
N MET A 90 -5.19 17.17 -8.55
CA MET A 90 -4.17 17.07 -7.49
C MET A 90 -2.79 17.09 -8.13
N GLU A 91 -2.06 18.16 -7.90
CA GLU A 91 -0.66 18.26 -8.30
C GLU A 91 0.23 17.62 -7.25
N VAL A 92 1.15 16.74 -7.70
CA VAL A 92 2.12 16.08 -6.83
C VAL A 92 3.52 16.52 -7.18
N ASN A 93 4.22 17.13 -6.23
CA ASN A 93 5.58 17.61 -6.39
C ASN A 93 6.60 16.56 -5.92
N LEU A 94 7.07 15.73 -6.84
CA LEU A 94 8.03 14.66 -6.54
C LEU A 94 9.39 15.19 -6.07
N THR A 95 9.82 16.37 -6.51
CA THR A 95 11.04 17.02 -6.02
C THR A 95 10.89 17.39 -4.55
N ALA A 96 9.76 17.98 -4.17
CA ALA A 96 9.46 18.30 -2.77
C ALA A 96 9.43 17.03 -1.90
N LEU A 97 8.85 15.94 -2.41
CA LEU A 97 8.84 14.65 -1.73
C LEU A 97 10.27 14.13 -1.48
N VAL A 98 11.12 14.14 -2.49
CA VAL A 98 12.53 13.69 -2.36
C VAL A 98 13.32 14.60 -1.41
N ASP A 99 13.05 15.90 -1.40
CA ASP A 99 13.70 16.84 -0.46
C ASP A 99 13.28 16.55 0.99
N ASN A 100 12.01 16.24 1.22
CA ASN A 100 11.53 15.81 2.53
C ASN A 100 12.19 14.48 2.95
N VAL A 101 12.30 13.51 2.03
CA VAL A 101 13.02 12.25 2.31
C VAL A 101 14.48 12.52 2.67
N ARG A 102 15.14 13.44 1.97
CA ARG A 102 16.53 13.84 2.28
C ARG A 102 16.66 14.45 3.68
N TYR A 103 15.70 15.27 4.10
CA TYR A 103 15.64 15.77 5.47
C TYR A 103 15.62 14.62 6.48
N PHE A 104 14.70 13.66 6.35
CA PHE A 104 14.63 12.50 7.25
C PHE A 104 15.87 11.61 7.17
N ARG A 105 16.43 11.40 5.97
CA ARG A 105 17.67 10.65 5.80
C ARG A 105 18.83 11.26 6.57
N ASN A 106 18.93 12.58 6.60
CA ASN A 106 19.98 13.31 7.33
C ASN A 106 19.83 13.22 8.86
N LEU A 107 18.66 12.90 9.37
CA LEU A 107 18.44 12.62 10.80
C LEU A 107 18.88 11.22 11.21
N LEU A 108 19.08 10.31 10.25
CA LEU A 108 19.45 8.92 10.53
C LEU A 108 20.97 8.79 10.76
N LYS A 109 21.32 7.82 11.61
CA LYS A 109 22.71 7.41 11.76
C LYS A 109 23.23 6.84 10.43
N PRO A 110 24.54 6.94 10.13
CA PRO A 110 25.09 6.59 8.81
C PRO A 110 24.78 5.17 8.32
N LYS A 111 24.63 4.20 9.25
CA LYS A 111 24.35 2.79 8.91
C LYS A 111 22.87 2.42 8.99
N THR A 112 22.01 3.33 9.48
CA THR A 112 20.58 3.07 9.61
C THR A 112 19.92 3.13 8.25
N LYS A 113 19.23 2.06 7.87
CA LYS A 113 18.46 1.95 6.62
C LYS A 113 17.17 2.75 6.69
N LEU A 114 16.68 3.17 5.53
CA LEU A 114 15.43 3.89 5.40
C LEU A 114 14.44 3.10 4.54
N THR A 115 13.28 2.79 5.12
CA THR A 115 12.11 2.27 4.41
C THR A 115 11.11 3.38 4.19
N CYS A 116 10.61 3.56 2.96
CA CYS A 116 9.53 4.49 2.65
C CYS A 116 8.20 3.77 2.44
N MET A 117 7.14 4.31 3.07
CA MET A 117 5.78 3.75 2.98
C MET A 117 5.05 4.31 1.78
N VAL A 118 4.80 3.48 0.77
CA VAL A 118 4.09 3.85 -0.47
C VAL A 118 2.75 3.13 -0.62
N LYS A 119 2.22 2.59 0.48
CA LYS A 119 0.90 1.96 0.56
C LYS A 119 -0.24 2.94 0.26
N ALA A 120 -1.43 2.40 -0.03
CA ALA A 120 -2.64 3.16 -0.31
C ALA A 120 -2.40 4.21 -1.42
N PHE A 121 -1.88 3.73 -2.57
CA PHE A 121 -1.53 4.57 -3.71
C PHE A 121 -0.58 5.71 -3.34
N ALA A 122 0.46 5.39 -2.53
CA ALA A 122 1.39 6.36 -1.92
C ALA A 122 0.64 7.50 -1.20
N TYR A 123 -0.29 7.13 -0.32
CA TYR A 123 -1.19 8.06 0.39
C TYR A 123 -2.01 8.95 -0.56
N GLY A 124 -2.32 8.45 -1.75
CA GLY A 124 -3.05 9.16 -2.80
C GLY A 124 -2.17 9.92 -3.79
N ALA A 125 -0.84 9.91 -3.63
CA ALA A 125 0.09 10.67 -4.45
C ALA A 125 0.59 9.94 -5.72
N GLY A 126 0.16 8.69 -5.97
CA GLY A 126 0.62 7.88 -7.10
C GLY A 126 1.76 6.94 -6.73
N SER A 127 1.46 5.64 -6.54
CA SER A 127 2.41 4.64 -6.04
C SER A 127 3.62 4.46 -6.97
N VAL A 128 3.39 4.41 -8.27
CA VAL A 128 4.43 4.15 -9.28
C VAL A 128 5.39 5.33 -9.41
N GLU A 129 4.87 6.54 -9.58
CA GLU A 129 5.65 7.77 -9.77
C GLU A 129 6.48 8.09 -8.52
N VAL A 130 5.85 8.01 -7.35
CA VAL A 130 6.53 8.19 -6.06
C VAL A 130 7.63 7.16 -5.87
N SER A 131 7.35 5.88 -6.12
CA SER A 131 8.34 4.81 -5.95
C SER A 131 9.50 4.92 -6.92
N LYS A 132 9.28 5.34 -8.18
CA LYS A 132 10.34 5.63 -9.16
C LYS A 132 11.22 6.79 -8.69
N ALA A 133 10.62 7.89 -8.21
CA ALA A 133 11.36 9.03 -7.68
C ALA A 133 12.21 8.64 -6.46
N LEU A 134 11.65 7.85 -5.54
CA LEU A 134 12.35 7.33 -4.38
C LEU A 134 13.54 6.43 -4.77
N GLN A 135 13.33 5.48 -5.68
CA GLN A 135 14.37 4.60 -6.18
C GLN A 135 15.50 5.38 -6.87
N GLN A 136 15.16 6.31 -7.75
CA GLN A 136 16.14 7.15 -8.47
C GLN A 136 16.91 8.09 -7.54
N SER A 137 16.33 8.48 -6.41
CA SER A 137 17.00 9.37 -5.45
C SER A 137 18.23 8.75 -4.78
N GLY A 138 18.31 7.41 -4.72
CA GLY A 138 19.35 6.67 -3.98
C GLY A 138 19.31 6.86 -2.47
N LEU A 139 18.29 7.50 -1.92
CA LEU A 139 18.16 7.81 -0.48
C LEU A 139 17.48 6.69 0.32
N VAL A 140 16.82 5.75 -0.36
CA VAL A 140 15.91 4.77 0.22
C VAL A 140 16.44 3.35 0.03
N ASP A 141 16.39 2.55 1.08
CA ASP A 141 16.87 1.17 1.06
C ASP A 141 15.74 0.15 0.81
N TYR A 142 14.52 0.47 1.23
CA TYR A 142 13.33 -0.40 1.15
C TYR A 142 12.09 0.42 0.82
N LEU A 143 11.14 -0.20 0.14
CA LEU A 143 9.75 0.29 0.09
C LEU A 143 8.87 -0.61 0.94
N ALA A 144 7.71 -0.10 1.36
CA ALA A 144 6.70 -0.90 2.03
C ALA A 144 5.30 -0.51 1.57
N VAL A 145 4.50 -1.53 1.27
CA VAL A 145 3.12 -1.43 0.82
C VAL A 145 2.19 -2.18 1.77
N ALA A 146 0.87 -2.02 1.63
CA ALA A 146 -0.08 -2.72 2.49
C ALA A 146 -0.25 -4.17 2.05
N VAL A 147 -0.62 -4.42 0.82
CA VAL A 147 -1.05 -5.72 0.26
C VAL A 147 -0.21 -6.13 -0.94
N ALA A 148 -0.34 -7.38 -1.37
CA ALA A 148 0.43 -7.96 -2.46
C ALA A 148 0.26 -7.23 -3.79
N ASP A 149 -0.96 -6.84 -4.15
CA ASP A 149 -1.27 -6.20 -5.42
C ASP A 149 -0.52 -4.89 -5.62
N GLU A 150 -0.40 -4.08 -4.57
CA GLU A 150 0.42 -2.85 -4.59
C GLU A 150 1.89 -3.17 -4.89
N GLY A 151 2.44 -4.22 -4.29
CA GLY A 151 3.81 -4.66 -4.53
C GLY A 151 4.02 -5.17 -5.96
N VAL A 152 3.07 -5.93 -6.49
CA VAL A 152 3.10 -6.45 -7.87
C VAL A 152 3.03 -5.30 -8.88
N GLU A 153 2.17 -4.30 -8.65
CA GLU A 153 2.12 -3.09 -9.48
C GLU A 153 3.49 -2.41 -9.55
N LEU A 154 4.14 -2.23 -8.41
CA LEU A 154 5.48 -1.63 -8.37
C LEU A 154 6.54 -2.47 -9.09
N ARG A 155 6.50 -3.80 -8.95
CA ARG A 155 7.40 -4.70 -9.71
C ARG A 155 7.21 -4.57 -11.21
N ARG A 156 5.94 -4.58 -11.69
CA ARG A 156 5.61 -4.37 -13.11
C ARG A 156 6.06 -3.00 -13.62
N ALA A 157 6.08 -1.99 -12.76
CA ALA A 157 6.58 -0.65 -13.07
C ALA A 157 8.13 -0.53 -13.06
N GLY A 158 8.87 -1.63 -12.81
CA GLY A 158 10.33 -1.68 -12.83
C GLY A 158 11.00 -1.28 -11.51
N ILE A 159 10.29 -1.31 -10.40
CA ILE A 159 10.89 -1.10 -9.08
C ILE A 159 11.67 -2.34 -8.66
N THR A 160 12.96 -2.15 -8.37
CA THR A 160 13.91 -3.21 -7.98
C THR A 160 14.28 -3.19 -6.50
N LEU A 161 14.02 -2.09 -5.79
CA LEU A 161 14.21 -2.03 -4.33
C LEU A 161 13.45 -3.18 -3.64
N PRO A 162 13.95 -3.71 -2.51
CA PRO A 162 13.18 -4.64 -1.69
C PRO A 162 11.85 -4.00 -1.26
N ILE A 163 10.75 -4.78 -1.30
CA ILE A 163 9.40 -4.31 -0.97
C ILE A 163 8.83 -5.19 0.14
N ILE A 164 8.50 -4.57 1.27
CA ILE A 164 7.85 -5.24 2.40
C ILE A 164 6.33 -5.17 2.24
N ILE A 165 5.67 -6.32 2.32
CA ILE A 165 4.21 -6.41 2.39
C ILE A 165 3.81 -6.38 3.86
N MET A 166 3.12 -5.32 4.28
CA MET A 166 2.80 -5.08 5.69
C MET A 166 1.64 -5.94 6.21
N ASP A 167 0.72 -6.32 5.33
CA ASP A 167 -0.44 -7.16 5.63
C ASP A 167 -0.62 -8.21 4.51
N PRO A 168 0.27 -9.23 4.47
CA PRO A 168 0.21 -10.27 3.45
C PRO A 168 -0.99 -11.17 3.68
N GLU A 169 -1.86 -11.24 2.69
CA GLU A 169 -2.99 -12.14 2.66
C GLU A 169 -2.54 -13.59 2.45
N VAL A 170 -3.20 -14.53 3.13
CA VAL A 170 -2.88 -15.96 3.02
C VAL A 170 -3.01 -16.43 1.56
N ALA A 171 -4.07 -16.01 0.87
CA ALA A 171 -4.34 -16.37 -0.51
C ALA A 171 -3.35 -15.76 -1.52
N ALA A 172 -2.68 -14.67 -1.16
CA ALA A 172 -1.72 -13.99 -2.03
C ALA A 172 -0.27 -14.48 -1.85
N MET A 173 -0.02 -15.48 -1.00
CA MET A 173 1.35 -15.87 -0.65
C MET A 173 2.17 -16.30 -1.87
N ASP A 174 1.58 -17.06 -2.79
CA ASP A 174 2.25 -17.46 -4.03
C ASP A 174 2.67 -16.28 -4.89
N ILE A 175 1.78 -15.30 -5.05
CA ILE A 175 2.04 -14.06 -5.80
C ILE A 175 3.16 -13.25 -5.13
N ILE A 176 3.17 -13.19 -3.79
CA ILE A 176 4.22 -12.52 -3.00
C ILE A 176 5.58 -13.13 -3.32
N LEU A 177 5.70 -14.46 -3.23
CA LEU A 177 6.95 -15.17 -3.47
C LEU A 177 7.43 -15.07 -4.93
N GLU A 178 6.52 -15.19 -5.89
CA GLU A 178 6.82 -15.11 -7.32
C GLU A 178 7.31 -13.73 -7.77
N ASN A 179 6.87 -12.68 -7.08
CA ASN A 179 7.27 -11.30 -7.37
C ASN A 179 8.41 -10.79 -6.48
N ASN A 180 9.10 -11.67 -5.73
CA ASN A 180 10.18 -11.30 -4.82
C ASN A 180 9.76 -10.17 -3.86
N LEU A 181 8.58 -10.32 -3.23
CA LEU A 181 8.05 -9.40 -2.23
C LEU A 181 8.29 -10.01 -0.84
N GLU A 182 8.69 -9.20 0.13
CA GLU A 182 9.10 -9.66 1.45
C GLU A 182 7.93 -9.57 2.44
N PRO A 183 7.31 -10.70 2.85
CA PRO A 183 6.11 -10.67 3.67
C PRO A 183 6.42 -10.39 5.15
N ASN A 184 5.54 -9.59 5.77
CA ASN A 184 5.43 -9.47 7.22
C ASN A 184 4.80 -10.74 7.81
N VAL A 185 5.35 -11.22 8.91
CA VAL A 185 4.87 -12.38 9.66
C VAL A 185 4.52 -11.93 11.08
N TYR A 186 3.26 -12.04 11.43
CA TYR A 186 2.70 -11.44 12.65
C TYR A 186 1.88 -12.42 13.51
N SER A 187 1.77 -13.67 13.10
CA SER A 187 1.03 -14.71 13.81
C SER A 187 1.58 -16.11 13.54
N HIS A 188 1.20 -17.05 14.37
CA HIS A 188 1.53 -18.47 14.16
C HIS A 188 1.02 -18.96 12.79
N GLN A 189 -0.16 -18.52 12.37
CA GLN A 189 -0.75 -18.90 11.08
C GLN A 189 0.05 -18.31 9.92
N SER A 190 0.38 -17.00 9.97
CA SER A 190 1.14 -16.36 8.89
C SER A 190 2.53 -16.98 8.71
N LEU A 191 3.20 -17.38 9.82
CA LEU A 191 4.47 -18.10 9.72
C LEU A 191 4.32 -19.47 9.06
N LYS A 192 3.32 -20.26 9.47
CA LYS A 192 3.06 -21.57 8.87
C LYS A 192 2.80 -21.45 7.37
N THR A 193 1.99 -20.47 6.98
CA THR A 193 1.62 -20.23 5.57
C THR A 193 2.85 -19.89 4.72
N VAL A 194 3.67 -18.92 5.15
CA VAL A 194 4.85 -18.53 4.36
C VAL A 194 5.89 -19.66 4.26
N ILE A 195 6.10 -20.44 5.33
CA ILE A 195 7.00 -21.59 5.31
C ILE A 195 6.49 -22.63 4.31
N ALA A 196 5.21 -23.01 4.39
CA ALA A 196 4.62 -24.02 3.51
C ALA A 196 4.68 -23.59 2.03
N ALA A 197 4.36 -22.35 1.73
CA ALA A 197 4.43 -21.81 0.36
C ALA A 197 5.88 -21.77 -0.17
N ALA A 198 6.83 -21.35 0.66
CA ALA A 198 8.25 -21.32 0.28
C ALA A 198 8.81 -22.72 0.05
N GLU A 199 8.47 -23.70 0.92
CA GLU A 199 8.85 -25.11 0.76
C GLU A 199 8.24 -25.72 -0.51
N ALA A 200 6.97 -25.46 -0.79
CA ALA A 200 6.29 -25.95 -2.00
C ALA A 200 6.96 -25.44 -3.30
N LYS A 201 7.57 -24.24 -3.26
CA LYS A 201 8.33 -23.68 -4.37
C LYS A 201 9.83 -24.04 -4.34
N GLY A 202 10.27 -24.84 -3.37
CA GLY A 202 11.68 -25.20 -3.21
C GLY A 202 12.61 -24.03 -2.87
N LEU A 203 12.07 -22.96 -2.26
CA LEU A 203 12.85 -21.81 -1.87
C LEU A 203 13.65 -22.07 -0.60
N GLU A 204 14.84 -21.51 -0.52
CA GLU A 204 15.67 -21.49 0.67
C GLU A 204 16.04 -20.06 1.06
N ASN A 205 16.06 -19.80 2.36
CA ASN A 205 16.44 -18.51 2.93
C ASN A 205 15.63 -17.31 2.40
N TYR A 206 14.34 -17.53 2.07
CA TYR A 206 13.48 -16.44 1.61
C TYR A 206 13.29 -15.39 2.72
N PRO A 207 13.47 -14.08 2.44
CA PRO A 207 13.45 -13.05 3.46
C PRO A 207 12.02 -12.80 3.98
N ILE A 208 11.87 -12.81 5.31
CA ILE A 208 10.63 -12.47 6.00
C ILE A 208 10.89 -11.43 7.09
N HIS A 209 9.86 -10.68 7.46
CA HIS A 209 9.91 -9.67 8.50
C HIS A 209 9.01 -10.05 9.67
N ILE A 210 9.58 -10.23 10.86
CA ILE A 210 8.83 -10.63 12.06
C ILE A 210 8.28 -9.38 12.76
N LYS A 211 6.99 -9.36 13.03
CA LYS A 211 6.34 -8.29 13.76
C LYS A 211 6.12 -8.65 15.23
N ILE A 212 6.54 -7.74 16.11
CA ILE A 212 6.29 -7.81 17.57
C ILE A 212 5.17 -6.81 17.89
N ASP A 213 4.20 -7.25 18.68
CA ASP A 213 3.25 -6.32 19.30
C ASP A 213 3.82 -5.83 20.63
N SER A 214 4.25 -4.59 20.63
CA SER A 214 4.80 -3.94 21.82
C SER A 214 3.82 -2.98 22.50
N GLY A 215 2.52 -3.11 22.21
CA GLY A 215 1.48 -2.31 22.86
C GLY A 215 0.56 -1.54 21.91
N MET A 216 0.63 -1.78 20.59
CA MET A 216 -0.35 -1.25 19.64
C MET A 216 -1.60 -2.14 19.55
N HIS A 217 -1.51 -3.41 19.91
CA HIS A 217 -2.58 -4.41 19.96
C HIS A 217 -3.33 -4.56 18.64
N ARG A 218 -2.58 -4.59 17.52
CA ARG A 218 -3.13 -4.80 16.19
C ARG A 218 -2.65 -6.09 15.54
N LEU A 219 -1.34 -6.25 15.38
CA LEU A 219 -0.69 -7.42 14.79
C LEU A 219 0.67 -7.60 15.46
N GLY A 220 1.12 -8.85 15.62
CA GLY A 220 2.47 -9.16 16.09
C GLY A 220 2.50 -10.26 17.14
N PHE A 221 3.68 -10.82 17.35
CA PHE A 221 3.98 -11.79 18.41
C PHE A 221 4.26 -11.07 19.72
N TYR A 222 3.99 -11.77 20.81
CA TYR A 222 4.35 -11.34 22.17
C TYR A 222 5.63 -12.01 22.65
N GLN A 223 6.14 -11.59 23.79
CA GLN A 223 7.36 -12.16 24.38
C GLN A 223 7.23 -13.67 24.66
N GLU A 224 6.04 -14.11 25.03
CA GLU A 224 5.71 -15.51 25.31
C GLU A 224 5.81 -16.41 24.08
N ASP A 225 5.64 -15.83 22.89
CA ASP A 225 5.74 -16.57 21.62
C ASP A 225 7.18 -16.85 21.19
N MET A 226 8.18 -16.15 21.76
CA MET A 226 9.57 -16.21 21.30
C MET A 226 10.17 -17.61 21.31
N PRO A 227 9.98 -18.46 22.35
CA PRO A 227 10.51 -19.82 22.33
C PRO A 227 9.96 -20.66 21.17
N TRP A 228 8.65 -20.58 20.93
CA TRP A 228 7.99 -21.28 19.83
C TRP A 228 8.48 -20.76 18.47
N LEU A 229 8.54 -19.45 18.29
CA LEU A 229 8.96 -18.79 17.06
C LEU A 229 10.39 -19.19 16.69
N ILE A 230 11.33 -19.15 17.66
CA ILE A 230 12.72 -19.56 17.46
C ILE A 230 12.82 -21.04 17.07
N ALA A 231 12.12 -21.91 17.79
CA ALA A 231 12.13 -23.35 17.48
C ALA A 231 11.61 -23.62 16.08
N ARG A 232 10.53 -22.94 15.68
CA ARG A 232 9.92 -23.11 14.36
C ARG A 232 10.83 -22.61 13.23
N LEU A 233 11.44 -21.43 13.39
CA LEU A 233 12.35 -20.84 12.40
C LEU A 233 13.63 -21.68 12.23
N LYS A 234 14.15 -22.30 13.30
CA LYS A 234 15.31 -23.21 13.22
C LYS A 234 15.02 -24.52 12.51
N ALA A 235 13.79 -24.99 12.58
CA ALA A 235 13.37 -26.24 11.96
C ALA A 235 13.22 -26.17 10.42
N HIS A 236 13.14 -24.98 9.87
CA HIS A 236 12.86 -24.77 8.44
C HIS A 236 13.93 -23.88 7.79
N LYS A 237 14.45 -24.33 6.66
CA LYS A 237 15.44 -23.59 5.85
C LYS A 237 14.81 -22.71 4.77
N ALA A 238 13.52 -22.88 4.51
CA ALA A 238 12.82 -22.19 3.45
C ALA A 238 12.81 -20.66 3.63
N VAL A 239 12.81 -20.19 4.88
CA VAL A 239 12.75 -18.75 5.20
C VAL A 239 13.91 -18.33 6.11
N ARG A 240 14.30 -17.06 6.03
CA ARG A 240 15.21 -16.39 6.97
C ARG A 240 14.60 -15.11 7.49
N VAL A 241 14.85 -14.79 8.73
CA VAL A 241 14.43 -13.52 9.31
C VAL A 241 15.34 -12.40 8.83
N GLN A 242 14.82 -11.54 7.97
CA GLN A 242 15.52 -10.37 7.46
C GLN A 242 15.48 -9.24 8.48
N SER A 243 14.31 -9.02 9.09
CA SER A 243 14.16 -8.01 10.13
C SER A 243 13.12 -8.42 11.19
N VAL A 244 13.20 -7.76 12.33
CA VAL A 244 12.17 -7.75 13.37
C VAL A 244 11.75 -6.32 13.63
N PHE A 245 10.44 -6.08 13.77
CA PHE A 245 9.91 -4.74 13.94
C PHE A 245 8.67 -4.64 14.81
N SER A 246 8.40 -3.43 15.28
CA SER A 246 7.14 -3.06 15.92
C SER A 246 6.65 -1.71 15.40
N HIS A 247 5.60 -1.16 15.99
CA HIS A 247 5.04 0.13 15.62
C HIS A 247 4.71 0.97 16.84
N LEU A 248 5.21 2.21 16.86
CA LEU A 248 4.94 3.15 17.95
C LEU A 248 3.52 3.70 17.82
N ALA A 249 2.76 3.64 18.90
CA ALA A 249 1.35 4.03 18.91
C ALA A 249 1.12 5.49 19.29
N GLY A 250 2.06 6.11 20.02
CA GLY A 250 1.91 7.48 20.53
C GLY A 250 3.18 8.33 20.39
N SER A 251 4.04 8.02 19.41
CA SER A 251 5.31 8.74 19.22
C SER A 251 5.18 10.18 18.72
N ASP A 252 4.02 10.58 18.28
CA ASP A 252 3.67 11.90 17.77
C ASP A 252 3.28 12.90 18.88
N GLU A 253 2.88 12.42 20.05
CA GLU A 253 2.43 13.25 21.16
C GLU A 253 3.32 13.11 22.40
N ALA A 254 3.76 14.23 22.99
CA ALA A 254 4.65 14.24 24.14
C ALA A 254 4.05 13.59 25.40
N GLN A 255 2.73 13.66 25.56
CA GLN A 255 2.05 13.03 26.70
C GLN A 255 2.22 11.50 26.74
N PHE A 256 2.51 10.86 25.59
CA PHE A 256 2.73 9.42 25.46
C PHE A 256 4.20 9.01 25.42
N ASP A 257 5.14 9.91 25.74
CA ASP A 257 6.58 9.61 25.68
C ASP A 257 7.01 8.47 26.62
N ALA A 258 6.41 8.38 27.81
CA ALA A 258 6.67 7.29 28.74
C ALA A 258 6.27 5.95 28.15
N PHE A 259 5.04 5.84 27.67
CA PHE A 259 4.51 4.66 27.00
C PHE A 259 5.30 4.29 25.73
N THR A 260 5.68 5.28 24.93
CA THR A 260 6.52 5.07 23.73
C THR A 260 7.87 4.43 24.10
N LYS A 261 8.49 4.86 25.19
CA LYS A 261 9.74 4.25 25.70
C LYS A 261 9.53 2.82 26.19
N GLU A 262 8.42 2.55 26.88
CA GLU A 262 8.04 1.18 27.27
C GLU A 262 7.88 0.26 26.06
N GLN A 263 7.17 0.71 25.02
CA GLN A 263 7.06 0.00 23.75
C GLN A 263 8.42 -0.34 23.13
N ILE A 264 9.34 0.63 23.14
CA ILE A 264 10.68 0.47 22.59
C ILE A 264 11.48 -0.57 23.38
N HIS A 265 11.46 -0.50 24.71
CA HIS A 265 12.19 -1.43 25.58
C HIS A 265 11.64 -2.86 25.45
N TYR A 266 10.32 -3.02 25.45
CA TYR A 266 9.69 -4.32 25.25
C TYR A 266 10.07 -4.92 23.88
N PHE A 267 9.97 -4.13 22.81
CA PHE A 267 10.38 -4.53 21.47
C PHE A 267 11.84 -4.96 21.43
N ASP A 268 12.74 -4.16 22.02
CA ASP A 268 14.18 -4.44 22.01
C ASP A 268 14.50 -5.75 22.73
N ALA A 269 13.87 -6.02 23.86
CA ALA A 269 14.02 -7.28 24.60
C ALA A 269 13.59 -8.50 23.77
N CYS A 270 12.42 -8.42 23.08
CA CYS A 270 11.95 -9.47 22.18
C CYS A 270 12.90 -9.67 20.99
N ALA A 271 13.36 -8.58 20.39
CA ALA A 271 14.25 -8.60 19.25
C ALA A 271 15.62 -9.21 19.58
N GLU A 272 16.19 -8.88 20.75
CA GLU A 272 17.44 -9.47 21.22
C GLU A 272 17.28 -10.96 21.55
N THR A 273 16.13 -11.37 22.10
CA THR A 273 15.82 -12.78 22.35
C THR A 273 15.78 -13.55 21.05
N LEU A 274 15.10 -13.02 20.03
CA LEU A 274 15.00 -13.64 18.70
C LEU A 274 16.38 -13.74 18.04
N LYS A 275 17.15 -12.65 18.04
CA LYS A 275 18.49 -12.57 17.45
C LYS A 275 19.46 -13.57 18.09
N LYS A 276 19.51 -13.65 19.43
CA LYS A 276 20.32 -14.61 20.17
C LYS A 276 19.84 -16.05 19.89
N GLY A 277 18.52 -16.25 19.91
CA GLY A 277 17.94 -17.58 19.67
C GLY A 277 18.26 -18.12 18.29
N LEU A 278 18.23 -17.31 17.25
CA LEU A 278 18.52 -17.74 15.86
C LEU A 278 20.02 -17.72 15.53
N ASN A 279 20.83 -17.00 16.30
CA ASN A 279 22.26 -16.79 16.06
C ASN A 279 22.55 -16.24 14.64
N THR A 280 21.72 -15.31 14.16
CA THR A 280 21.84 -14.68 12.85
C THR A 280 21.72 -13.16 12.96
N PRO A 281 22.34 -12.37 12.06
CA PRO A 281 22.11 -10.94 11.99
C PRO A 281 20.68 -10.67 11.56
N ILE A 282 19.96 -9.85 12.34
CA ILE A 282 18.56 -9.46 12.09
C ILE A 282 18.48 -7.94 12.23
N LEU A 283 17.90 -7.26 11.23
CA LEU A 283 17.67 -5.82 11.30
C LEU A 283 16.53 -5.50 12.29
N LYS A 284 16.76 -4.55 13.19
CA LYS A 284 15.73 -4.07 14.13
C LYS A 284 15.16 -2.74 13.66
N HIS A 285 13.84 -2.57 13.69
CA HIS A 285 13.22 -1.27 13.39
C HIS A 285 11.89 -1.05 14.10
N ILE A 286 11.70 0.16 14.65
CA ILE A 286 10.48 0.54 15.35
C ILE A 286 10.02 1.96 14.96
N CYS A 287 10.95 2.91 14.74
CA CYS A 287 10.62 4.29 14.45
C CYS A 287 9.79 4.46 13.18
N ASN A 288 8.65 5.14 13.32
CA ASN A 288 7.86 5.76 12.25
C ASN A 288 8.37 7.20 12.01
N SER A 289 7.66 8.03 11.22
CA SER A 289 8.07 9.42 10.94
C SER A 289 8.32 10.23 12.23
N ALA A 290 7.38 10.21 13.17
CA ALA A 290 7.54 10.89 14.45
C ALA A 290 8.69 10.32 15.29
N GLY A 291 8.85 8.99 15.28
CA GLY A 291 9.95 8.31 15.96
C GLY A 291 11.32 8.70 15.43
N ILE A 292 11.47 8.93 14.13
CA ILE A 292 12.72 9.40 13.52
C ILE A 292 13.11 10.76 14.07
N GLU A 293 12.16 11.69 14.21
CA GLU A 293 12.41 13.05 14.69
C GLU A 293 12.57 13.13 16.22
N ARG A 294 11.70 12.45 16.97
CA ARG A 294 11.60 12.63 18.43
C ARG A 294 12.38 11.60 19.25
N PHE A 295 12.61 10.41 18.70
CA PHE A 295 13.27 9.30 19.39
C PHE A 295 14.57 8.85 18.72
N THR A 296 15.42 9.79 18.35
CA THR A 296 16.65 9.61 17.56
C THR A 296 17.61 8.56 18.12
N LYS A 297 17.61 8.33 19.44
CA LYS A 297 18.44 7.30 20.08
C LYS A 297 18.04 5.88 19.70
N TYR A 298 16.77 5.65 19.30
CA TYR A 298 16.14 4.35 19.07
C TYR A 298 15.92 4.03 17.59
N GLN A 299 16.70 4.61 16.69
CA GLN A 299 16.61 4.34 15.25
C GLN A 299 16.97 2.90 14.86
N PHE A 300 17.74 2.20 15.72
CA PHE A 300 18.23 0.85 15.47
C PHE A 300 18.89 0.71 14.10
N ASP A 301 18.59 -0.41 13.37
CA ASP A 301 19.20 -0.69 12.08
C ASP A 301 18.41 -0.13 10.90
N MET A 302 17.13 0.20 11.10
CA MET A 302 16.25 0.71 10.05
C MET A 302 15.12 1.57 10.64
N CYS A 303 14.63 2.55 9.86
CA CYS A 303 13.46 3.37 10.20
C CYS A 303 12.44 3.31 9.06
N ARG A 304 11.17 3.57 9.38
CA ARG A 304 10.07 3.57 8.40
C ARG A 304 9.47 4.97 8.29
N LEU A 305 9.78 5.63 7.19
CA LEU A 305 9.24 6.95 6.85
C LEU A 305 7.89 6.79 6.13
N GLY A 306 6.85 7.35 6.71
CA GLY A 306 5.51 7.41 6.14
C GLY A 306 5.10 8.85 5.87
N ILE A 307 4.18 9.36 6.70
CA ILE A 307 3.56 10.67 6.50
C ILE A 307 4.57 11.83 6.43
N GLY A 308 5.75 11.67 7.04
CA GLY A 308 6.79 12.70 7.03
C GLY A 308 7.26 13.06 5.62
N MET A 309 7.40 12.08 4.71
CA MET A 309 7.84 12.41 3.34
C MET A 309 6.79 13.19 2.54
N TYR A 310 5.53 13.18 2.99
CA TYR A 310 4.45 13.96 2.39
C TYR A 310 4.32 15.39 2.96
N GLY A 311 5.22 15.80 3.86
CA GLY A 311 5.32 17.16 4.35
C GLY A 311 4.88 17.38 5.80
N PHE A 312 4.74 16.30 6.60
CA PHE A 312 4.36 16.39 8.00
C PHE A 312 5.56 16.20 8.93
N SER A 313 5.84 17.19 9.77
CA SER A 313 6.89 17.14 10.79
C SER A 313 6.28 17.13 12.19
N PHE A 314 6.93 16.44 13.14
CA PHE A 314 6.53 16.30 14.53
C PHE A 314 7.49 17.02 15.49
N ASN A 315 8.49 17.74 14.96
CA ASN A 315 9.42 18.56 15.73
C ASN A 315 9.44 20.03 15.31
N GLY A 316 8.50 20.43 14.41
CA GLY A 316 8.38 21.79 13.90
C GLY A 316 9.26 22.14 12.69
N ALA A 317 9.89 21.14 12.06
CA ALA A 317 10.67 21.38 10.84
C ALA A 317 9.77 21.83 9.69
N GLN A 318 10.27 22.80 8.91
CA GLN A 318 9.57 23.29 7.74
C GLN A 318 9.83 22.37 6.55
N LEU A 319 8.94 21.39 6.37
CA LEU A 319 8.94 20.49 5.22
C LEU A 319 8.21 21.10 4.03
N ARG A 320 8.52 20.60 2.83
CA ARG A 320 7.88 21.07 1.60
C ARG A 320 6.51 20.42 1.42
N ASN A 321 5.53 21.19 0.95
CA ASN A 321 4.24 20.66 0.56
C ASN A 321 4.39 19.80 -0.71
N VAL A 322 3.89 18.56 -0.65
CA VAL A 322 4.00 17.59 -1.74
C VAL A 322 2.75 17.60 -2.62
N CYS A 323 1.56 17.70 -2.01
CA CYS A 323 0.29 17.61 -2.73
C CYS A 323 -0.47 18.93 -2.66
N THR A 324 -0.96 19.39 -3.80
CA THR A 324 -1.82 20.58 -3.90
C THR A 324 -3.09 20.22 -4.66
N LEU A 325 -4.24 20.27 -3.98
CA LEU A 325 -5.54 20.12 -4.61
C LEU A 325 -5.98 21.49 -5.17
N LYS A 326 -6.24 21.54 -6.47
CA LYS A 326 -6.77 22.70 -7.18
C LYS A 326 -8.11 22.37 -7.79
N THR A 327 -9.05 23.35 -7.74
CA THR A 327 -10.34 23.21 -8.40
C THR A 327 -10.81 24.57 -8.92
N THR A 328 -11.65 24.53 -9.95
CA THR A 328 -12.26 25.72 -10.52
C THR A 328 -13.57 26.01 -9.81
N ILE A 329 -13.76 27.27 -9.36
CA ILE A 329 -15.03 27.72 -8.79
C ILE A 329 -16.05 27.85 -9.93
N LEU A 330 -17.05 26.98 -9.97
CA LEU A 330 -18.05 26.95 -11.03
C LEU A 330 -19.10 28.03 -10.90
N SER A 331 -19.45 28.45 -9.68
CA SER A 331 -20.50 29.46 -9.43
C SER A 331 -20.32 30.09 -8.07
N VAL A 332 -20.56 31.41 -8.03
CA VAL A 332 -20.68 32.18 -6.79
C VAL A 332 -22.07 32.77 -6.75
N LYS A 333 -22.79 32.60 -5.65
CA LYS A 333 -24.14 33.10 -5.44
C LYS A 333 -24.25 33.84 -4.12
N THR A 334 -24.99 34.91 -4.11
CA THR A 334 -25.39 35.60 -2.88
C THR A 334 -26.73 35.01 -2.41
N VAL A 335 -26.77 34.53 -1.18
CA VAL A 335 -27.97 33.97 -0.55
C VAL A 335 -28.46 34.98 0.51
N LYS A 336 -29.76 35.29 0.53
CA LYS A 336 -30.34 36.23 1.50
C LYS A 336 -30.45 35.58 2.87
N ALA A 337 -30.43 36.40 3.91
CA ALA A 337 -30.67 35.91 5.26
C ALA A 337 -32.02 35.20 5.35
N GLY A 338 -32.05 33.99 5.93
CA GLY A 338 -33.24 33.14 6.03
C GLY A 338 -33.47 32.18 4.86
N GLU A 339 -32.73 32.30 3.78
CA GLU A 339 -32.72 31.29 2.71
C GLU A 339 -31.77 30.13 3.07
N THR A 340 -32.05 28.97 2.53
CA THR A 340 -31.33 27.71 2.86
C THR A 340 -30.45 27.26 1.70
N ILE A 341 -29.37 26.53 2.01
CA ILE A 341 -28.37 26.07 1.05
C ILE A 341 -28.37 24.54 1.00
N GLY A 342 -28.39 24.00 -0.23
CA GLY A 342 -28.14 22.59 -0.52
C GLY A 342 -29.18 21.61 0.02
N TYR A 343 -28.77 20.34 0.04
CA TYR A 343 -29.59 19.26 0.57
C TYR A 343 -29.78 19.42 2.09
N GLY A 344 -30.98 19.08 2.58
CA GLY A 344 -31.34 19.26 3.98
C GLY A 344 -31.65 20.71 4.38
N ARG A 345 -31.59 21.66 3.44
CA ARG A 345 -31.94 23.07 3.64
C ARG A 345 -31.20 23.70 4.83
N HIS A 346 -29.86 23.55 4.87
CA HIS A 346 -29.03 24.15 5.91
C HIS A 346 -28.95 25.68 5.75
N THR A 347 -28.89 26.40 6.87
CA THR A 347 -28.71 27.90 6.93
C THR A 347 -27.35 28.23 7.50
#